data_d87a4b2b2ec73476b77130d1a22836f0
#
_entry.id   d87a4b2b2ec73476b77130d1a22836f0
#
_cell.length_a   1.000
_cell.length_b   1.000
_cell.length_c   1.000
_cell.angle_alpha   90.00
_cell.angle_beta   90.00
_cell.angle_gamma   90.00
#
_symmetry.space_group_name_H-M   'P 1'
#
loop_
_entity.id
_entity.type
_entity.pdbx_description
1 polymer ?
#
loop_
_entity_poly.entity_id
_entity_poly.type
_entity_poly.pdbx_seq_one_letter_code
_entity_poly.pdbx_strand_id
1 'polypeptide(L)' 'MPRYRCYFLAGESIKAAENIDASDDAGALLEAEKLLLRSDFLAIEVWQEKSFIGRLSIAPDLKVIFGGKSD' A
#
# COMPACT_ATOMS: atom_id res chain seq x y z
N MET A 1 -13.96 -12.41 0.51
CA MET A 1 -12.60 -12.06 0.94
C MET A 1 -12.61 -10.69 1.60
N PRO A 2 -11.75 -10.45 2.59
CA PRO A 2 -11.67 -9.14 3.21
C PRO A 2 -11.33 -8.05 2.20
N ARG A 3 -11.86 -6.87 2.42
CA ARG A 3 -11.57 -5.72 1.57
C ARG A 3 -10.59 -4.82 2.28
N TYR A 4 -9.60 -4.36 1.53
CA TYR A 4 -8.58 -3.45 2.01
C TYR A 4 -8.66 -2.16 1.20
N ARG A 5 -8.20 -1.07 1.80
CA ARG A 5 -8.16 0.21 1.12
C ARG A 5 -6.71 0.65 1.00
N CYS A 6 -6.35 1.04 -0.21
CA CYS A 6 -4.99 1.51 -0.51
C CYS A 6 -5.04 3.00 -0.78
N TYR A 7 -4.16 3.74 -0.13
CA TYR A 7 -4.02 5.18 -0.33
C TYR A 7 -2.68 5.45 -1.03
N PHE A 8 -2.75 6.10 -2.18
CA PHE A 8 -1.56 6.52 -2.91
C PHE A 8 -1.12 7.88 -2.41
N LEU A 9 0.17 8.00 -2.13
CA LEU A 9 0.72 9.18 -1.48
C LEU A 9 1.70 9.91 -2.38
N ALA A 10 1.65 11.24 -2.34
CA ALA A 10 2.68 12.10 -2.89
C ALA A 10 3.20 12.92 -1.73
N GLY A 11 4.42 12.60 -1.28
CA GLY A 11 4.92 13.13 -0.04
C GLY A 11 4.07 12.64 1.13
N GLU A 12 3.47 13.55 1.89
CA GLU A 12 2.62 13.22 3.01
C GLU A 12 1.13 13.34 2.67
N SER A 13 0.81 13.69 1.42
CA SER A 13 -0.57 13.91 1.01
C SER A 13 -1.13 12.69 0.31
N ILE A 14 -2.36 12.32 0.66
CA ILE A 14 -3.08 11.27 -0.03
C ILE A 14 -3.66 11.86 -1.31
N LYS A 15 -3.30 11.28 -2.46
CA LYS A 15 -3.72 11.78 -3.76
C LYS A 15 -4.76 10.90 -4.45
N ALA A 16 -4.83 9.64 -4.08
CA ALA A 16 -5.78 8.71 -4.68
C ALA A 16 -6.02 7.56 -3.72
N ALA A 17 -7.09 6.81 -3.95
CA ALA A 17 -7.41 5.64 -3.14
C ALA A 17 -8.04 4.58 -4.02
N GLU A 18 -7.83 3.33 -3.67
CA GLU A 18 -8.40 2.19 -4.36
C GLU A 18 -8.71 1.10 -3.37
N ASN A 19 -9.78 0.34 -3.64
CA ASN A 19 -10.12 -0.82 -2.83
C ASN A 19 -9.56 -2.07 -3.49
N ILE A 20 -9.05 -2.99 -2.68
CA ILE A 20 -8.61 -4.30 -3.15
C ILE A 20 -9.20 -5.37 -2.25
N ASP A 21 -9.30 -6.56 -2.79
CA ASP A 21 -9.71 -7.74 -2.03
C ASP A 21 -8.52 -8.67 -1.91
N ALA A 22 -8.33 -9.23 -0.72
CA ALA A 22 -7.25 -10.17 -0.48
C ALA A 22 -7.67 -11.12 0.64
N SER A 23 -7.06 -12.30 0.68
CA SER A 23 -7.40 -13.29 1.70
C SER A 23 -6.85 -12.92 3.07
N ASP A 24 -5.72 -12.22 3.10
CA ASP A 24 -5.05 -11.86 4.35
C ASP A 24 -4.18 -10.62 4.12
N ASP A 25 -3.52 -10.17 5.19
CA ASP A 25 -2.70 -8.97 5.12
C ASP A 25 -1.53 -9.12 4.15
N ALA A 26 -0.89 -10.28 4.12
CA ALA A 26 0.22 -10.53 3.21
C ALA A 26 -0.22 -10.42 1.76
N GLY A 27 -1.38 -10.99 1.43
CA GLY A 27 -1.95 -10.90 0.09
C GLY A 27 -2.30 -9.47 -0.28
N ALA A 28 -2.83 -8.71 0.69
CA ALA A 28 -3.16 -7.30 0.47
C ALA A 28 -1.91 -6.48 0.15
N LEU A 29 -0.83 -6.72 0.88
CA LEU A 29 0.42 -5.99 0.64
C LEU A 29 1.02 -6.34 -0.72
N LEU A 30 0.90 -7.60 -1.14
CA LEU A 30 1.37 -8.02 -2.46
C LEU A 30 0.58 -7.33 -3.57
N GLU A 31 -0.74 -7.26 -3.44
CA GLU A 31 -1.57 -6.57 -4.41
C GLU A 31 -1.28 -5.07 -4.43
N ALA A 32 -1.04 -4.48 -3.26
CA ALA A 32 -0.69 -3.08 -3.17
C ALA A 32 0.64 -2.79 -3.87
N GLU A 33 1.62 -3.69 -3.75
CA GLU A 33 2.89 -3.56 -4.46
C GLU A 33 2.67 -3.49 -5.96
N LYS A 34 1.84 -4.38 -6.49
CA LYS A 34 1.54 -4.39 -7.92
C LYS A 34 0.89 -3.08 -8.37
N LEU A 35 -0.04 -2.57 -7.57
CA LEU A 35 -0.68 -1.30 -7.87
C LEU A 35 0.31 -0.15 -7.86
N LEU A 36 1.19 -0.12 -6.86
CA LEU A 36 2.18 0.93 -6.73
C LEU A 36 3.12 0.94 -7.93
N LEU A 37 3.60 -0.23 -8.35
CA LEU A 37 4.53 -0.34 -9.47
C LEU A 37 3.90 0.09 -10.80
N ARG A 38 2.57 0.01 -10.92
CA ARG A 38 1.87 0.45 -12.12
C ARG A 38 1.43 1.91 -12.07
N SER A 39 1.59 2.56 -10.91
CA SER A 39 1.18 3.94 -10.73
C SER A 39 2.36 4.89 -10.92
N ASP A 40 2.06 6.18 -10.94
CA ASP A 40 3.09 7.21 -10.96
C ASP A 40 3.48 7.65 -9.55
N PHE A 41 2.90 7.05 -8.53
CA PHE A 41 3.17 7.39 -7.14
C PHE A 41 4.35 6.59 -6.62
N LEU A 42 4.97 7.09 -5.55
CA LEU A 42 6.15 6.47 -4.95
C LEU A 42 5.84 5.80 -3.62
N ALA A 43 4.63 5.94 -3.11
CA ALA A 43 4.26 5.34 -1.84
C ALA A 43 2.78 4.98 -1.82
N ILE A 44 2.46 3.93 -1.08
CA ILE A 44 1.10 3.47 -0.90
C ILE A 44 0.95 2.95 0.52
N GLU A 45 -0.19 3.24 1.15
CA GLU A 45 -0.54 2.69 2.45
C GLU A 45 -1.71 1.75 2.29
N VAL A 46 -1.70 0.67 3.05
CA VAL A 46 -2.75 -0.35 3.02
C VAL A 46 -3.45 -0.34 4.36
N TRP A 47 -4.76 -0.23 4.32
CA TRP A 47 -5.62 -0.21 5.51
C TRP A 47 -6.73 -1.23 5.36
N GLN A 48 -7.14 -1.79 6.49
CA GLN A 48 -8.36 -2.58 6.57
C GLN A 48 -9.25 -1.89 7.59
N GLU A 49 -10.27 -1.18 7.09
CA GLU A 49 -11.12 -0.34 7.91
C GLU A 49 -10.27 0.69 8.67
N LYS A 50 -10.21 0.60 9.99
CA LYS A 50 -9.43 1.53 10.81
C LYS A 50 -8.05 0.99 11.16
N SER A 51 -7.70 -0.18 10.66
CA SER A 51 -6.43 -0.83 10.99
C SER A 51 -5.40 -0.56 9.91
N PHE A 52 -4.29 0.05 10.29
CA PHE A 52 -3.15 0.22 9.39
C PHE A 52 -2.44 -1.12 9.23
N ILE A 53 -2.30 -1.56 7.99
CA ILE A 53 -1.68 -2.86 7.68
C ILE A 53 -0.21 -2.68 7.33
N GLY A 54 0.10 -1.72 6.46
CA GLY A 54 1.48 -1.50 6.07
C GLY A 54 1.63 -0.39 5.07
N ARG A 55 2.87 -0.03 4.82
CA ARG A 55 3.23 1.00 3.85
C ARG A 55 4.33 0.47 2.96
N LEU A 56 4.21 0.76 1.66
CA LEU A 56 5.21 0.42 0.66
C LEU A 56 5.68 1.70 0.01
N SER A 57 6.96 1.79 -0.29
CA SER A 57 7.51 2.92 -1.03
C SER A 57 8.58 2.42 -1.98
N ILE A 58 8.81 3.21 -3.04
CA ILE A 58 9.82 2.89 -4.05
C ILE A 58 11.03 3.75 -3.78
N ALA A 59 12.18 3.09 -3.54
CA ALA A 59 13.44 3.79 -3.34
C ALA A 59 13.96 4.33 -4.68
N PRO A 60 14.89 5.32 -4.65
CA PRO A 60 15.42 5.89 -5.88
C PRO A 60 16.05 4.88 -6.84
N ASP A 61 16.50 3.72 -6.33
CA ASP A 61 17.05 2.64 -7.15
C ASP A 61 15.98 1.64 -7.60
N LEU A 62 14.72 2.01 -7.49
CA LEU A 62 13.55 1.22 -7.88
C LEU A 62 13.33 -0.03 -7.01
N LYS A 63 13.87 -0.03 -5.81
CA LYS A 63 13.54 -1.05 -4.82
C LYS A 63 12.28 -0.69 -4.07
N VAL A 64 11.41 -1.66 -3.88
CA VAL A 64 10.24 -1.46 -3.02
C VAL A 64 10.69 -1.65 -1.59
N ILE A 65 10.40 -0.65 -0.75
CA ILE A 65 10.71 -0.70 0.67
C ILE A 65 9.41 -0.94 1.41
N PHE A 66 9.41 -1.97 2.23
CA PHE A 66 8.26 -2.31 3.05
C PHE A 66 8.40 -1.68 4.43
N GLY A 67 7.39 -0.88 4.81
CA GLY A 67 7.27 -0.37 6.16
C GLY A 67 5.88 -0.69 6.67
N GLY A 68 5.81 -1.35 7.80
CA GLY A 68 4.54 -1.72 8.37
C GLY A 68 4.44 -1.31 9.84
N LYS A 69 3.33 -1.69 10.46
CA LYS A 69 3.22 -1.47 11.88
C LYS A 69 4.23 -2.36 12.59
N SER A 70 4.86 -1.81 13.60
CA SER A 70 5.79 -2.58 14.41
C SER A 70 5.04 -3.25 15.55
N ASP A 71 5.50 -4.39 15.89
CA ASP A 71 4.91 -5.16 17.00
C ASP A 71 5.62 -4.91 18.29
#